data_c54ba287ce256259e38e0f61ff2d52df
#
_entry.id   c54ba287ce256259e38e0f61ff2d52df
#
_cell.length_a   1.000
_cell.length_b   1.000
_cell.length_c   1.000
_cell.angle_alpha   90.00
_cell.angle_beta   90.00
_cell.angle_gamma   90.00
#
_symmetry.space_group_name_H-M   'P 1'
#
loop_
_entity.id
_entity.type
_entity.pdbx_description
1 polymer ?
#
loop_
_entity_poly.entity_id
_entity_poly.type
_entity_poly.pdbx_seq_one_letter_code
_entity_poly.pdbx_strand_id
1 'polypeptide(L)'
;ADAAAGAAGAGAEPALERLWSFRAPISDGRTVSAMSWNHVNKDILAVGYGEFHFTAQRGGLVLFWSLRNPEYPERTLRMGSGVTALHFSRKMPNLLAVGLYDGSVAIYNTRKERDFNTPMLDSGQSAGKHMDPVWQVRWVDKGPERGESLVSISTDGRVIEWSMKKGLTFSPLMVLKRVGTQEGVISRQASGLSFDFPLGDSTMYLAGTEDGAIHRCSCSYNEQYLETYARHTGPVYRTECSPCW
;
A
#
# COMPACT_ATOMS: atom_id res chain seq x y z
N ALA A 1 29.81 58.78 -18.04
CA ALA A 1 29.47 57.54 -18.65
C ALA A 1 30.01 56.40 -17.76
N ASP A 2 29.26 56.05 -16.76
CA ASP A 2 29.66 54.97 -15.82
C ASP A 2 28.78 53.78 -16.05
N ALA A 3 29.42 52.67 -16.44
CA ALA A 3 28.83 51.39 -16.60
C ALA A 3 28.64 50.76 -15.22
N ALA A 4 27.40 50.59 -14.80
CA ALA A 4 27.06 49.82 -13.64
C ALA A 4 27.23 48.33 -13.99
N ALA A 5 28.24 47.69 -13.40
CA ALA A 5 28.41 46.25 -13.40
C ALA A 5 27.28 45.62 -12.59
N GLY A 6 26.43 44.87 -13.28
CA GLY A 6 25.37 44.12 -12.65
C GLY A 6 25.95 43.04 -11.72
N ALA A 7 25.53 43.07 -10.47
CA ALA A 7 25.81 42.04 -9.50
C ALA A 7 25.15 40.72 -9.99
N ALA A 8 25.99 39.74 -10.28
CA ALA A 8 25.53 38.36 -10.50
C ALA A 8 24.78 37.89 -9.25
N GLY A 9 23.52 37.59 -9.41
CA GLY A 9 22.66 37.15 -8.32
C GLY A 9 23.24 35.92 -7.62
N ALA A 10 23.38 36.00 -6.32
CA ALA A 10 23.61 34.85 -5.46
C ALA A 10 22.55 33.84 -5.77
N GLY A 11 22.96 32.65 -6.17
CA GLY A 11 22.05 31.54 -6.50
C GLY A 11 21.06 31.32 -5.36
N ALA A 12 19.78 31.43 -5.65
CA ALA A 12 18.75 31.15 -4.66
C ALA A 12 18.98 29.74 -4.12
N GLU A 13 19.04 29.60 -2.80
CA GLU A 13 19.11 28.29 -2.19
C GLU A 13 17.90 27.44 -2.65
N PRO A 14 18.14 26.13 -2.93
CA PRO A 14 17.06 25.24 -3.37
C PRO A 14 15.98 25.21 -2.29
N ALA A 15 14.78 25.67 -2.62
CA ALA A 15 13.63 25.71 -1.73
C ALA A 15 12.48 24.92 -2.32
N LEU A 16 11.67 24.29 -1.41
CA LEU A 16 10.43 23.64 -1.79
C LEU A 16 9.29 24.68 -1.77
N GLU A 17 8.64 24.84 -2.91
CA GLU A 17 7.46 25.69 -3.03
C GLU A 17 6.20 24.83 -3.19
N ARG A 18 5.15 25.15 -2.40
CA ARG A 18 3.86 24.46 -2.52
C ARG A 18 3.06 25.06 -3.66
N LEU A 19 2.88 24.30 -4.74
CA LEU A 19 2.10 24.75 -5.91
C LEU A 19 0.59 24.72 -5.66
N TRP A 20 0.06 23.65 -5.03
CA TRP A 20 -1.35 23.52 -4.65
C TRP A 20 -1.53 22.50 -3.53
N SER A 21 -2.77 22.29 -3.10
CA SER A 21 -3.16 21.23 -2.18
C SER A 21 -4.52 20.66 -2.59
N PHE A 22 -4.65 19.34 -2.51
CA PHE A 22 -5.92 18.65 -2.66
C PHE A 22 -6.66 18.66 -1.32
N ARG A 23 -7.80 19.30 -1.25
CA ARG A 23 -8.63 19.37 -0.05
C ARG A 23 -10.10 19.34 -0.39
N ALA A 24 -10.88 18.53 0.35
CA ALA A 24 -12.32 18.50 0.22
C ALA A 24 -12.97 18.41 1.61
N PRO A 25 -14.13 19.06 1.85
CA PRO A 25 -14.82 19.03 3.13
C PRO A 25 -15.13 17.60 3.62
N ILE A 26 -15.38 16.67 2.69
CA ILE A 26 -15.65 15.26 3.01
C ILE A 26 -14.45 14.55 3.69
N SER A 27 -13.24 15.06 3.51
CA SER A 27 -12.02 14.51 4.11
C SER A 27 -11.63 15.18 5.42
N ASP A 28 -12.35 16.23 5.84
CA ASP A 28 -12.02 16.95 7.07
C ASP A 28 -12.13 16.04 8.30
N GLY A 29 -11.10 16.12 9.16
CA GLY A 29 -10.97 15.27 10.36
C GLY A 29 -10.55 13.84 10.09
N ARG A 30 -10.15 13.49 8.84
CA ARG A 30 -9.63 12.17 8.47
C ARG A 30 -8.14 12.23 8.21
N THR A 31 -7.45 11.14 8.51
CA THR A 31 -6.01 10.99 8.25
C THR A 31 -5.80 10.41 6.86
N VAL A 32 -4.89 10.98 6.08
CA VAL A 32 -4.39 10.36 4.85
C VAL A 32 -3.54 9.16 5.23
N SER A 33 -3.97 7.97 4.83
CA SER A 33 -3.33 6.71 5.19
C SER A 33 -2.53 6.08 4.05
N ALA A 34 -2.99 6.28 2.82
CA ALA A 34 -2.36 5.70 1.65
C ALA A 34 -2.58 6.58 0.42
N MET A 35 -1.65 6.51 -0.51
CA MET A 35 -1.74 7.19 -1.81
C MET A 35 -1.20 6.28 -2.92
N SER A 36 -1.83 6.34 -4.09
CA SER A 36 -1.37 5.61 -5.26
C SER A 36 -1.67 6.40 -6.53
N TRP A 37 -0.63 6.65 -7.33
CA TRP A 37 -0.79 7.20 -8.68
C TRP A 37 -1.22 6.12 -9.65
N ASN A 38 -2.08 6.50 -10.60
CA ASN A 38 -2.38 5.61 -11.71
C ASN A 38 -1.19 5.55 -12.68
N HIS A 39 -0.77 4.35 -13.04
CA HIS A 39 0.45 4.16 -13.83
C HIS A 39 0.30 4.56 -15.31
N VAL A 40 -0.91 4.54 -15.86
CA VAL A 40 -1.19 4.90 -17.26
C VAL A 40 -1.72 6.31 -17.34
N ASN A 41 -2.76 6.65 -16.56
CA ASN A 41 -3.25 8.00 -16.44
C ASN A 41 -2.56 8.72 -15.29
N LYS A 42 -1.40 9.32 -15.57
CA LYS A 42 -0.54 9.99 -14.58
C LYS A 42 -1.19 11.22 -13.93
N ASP A 43 -2.34 11.68 -14.44
CA ASP A 43 -3.08 12.79 -13.85
C ASP A 43 -3.93 12.35 -12.66
N ILE A 44 -4.19 11.05 -12.48
CA ILE A 44 -5.09 10.52 -11.46
C ILE A 44 -4.30 10.01 -10.25
N LEU A 45 -4.63 10.57 -9.09
CA LEU A 45 -4.15 10.16 -7.77
C LEU A 45 -5.32 9.61 -6.94
N ALA A 46 -5.22 8.37 -6.48
CA ALA A 46 -6.10 7.85 -5.45
C ALA A 46 -5.51 8.13 -4.06
N VAL A 47 -6.30 8.74 -3.18
CA VAL A 47 -5.92 9.04 -1.80
C VAL A 47 -6.88 8.34 -0.86
N GLY A 48 -6.35 7.48 0.00
CA GLY A 48 -7.08 6.75 1.03
C GLY A 48 -7.08 7.50 2.35
N TYR A 49 -8.23 7.48 2.99
CA TYR A 49 -8.42 8.09 4.30
C TYR A 49 -8.96 7.06 5.28
N GLY A 50 -8.39 7.06 6.47
CA GLY A 50 -8.84 6.28 7.60
C GLY A 50 -8.84 7.11 8.86
N GLU A 51 -9.53 6.62 9.86
CA GLU A 51 -9.46 7.13 11.22
C GLU A 51 -9.06 5.93 12.09
N PHE A 52 -7.93 6.07 12.77
CA PHE A 52 -7.32 4.96 13.53
C PHE A 52 -7.55 5.13 15.04
N HIS A 53 -8.62 5.82 15.45
CA HIS A 53 -9.02 5.90 16.85
C HIS A 53 -9.66 4.58 17.30
N PHE A 54 -9.18 4.04 18.40
CA PHE A 54 -9.63 2.76 18.97
C PHE A 54 -11.14 2.73 19.31
N THR A 55 -11.74 3.88 19.60
CA THR A 55 -13.10 3.98 20.13
C THR A 55 -14.15 4.44 19.14
N ALA A 56 -13.79 5.04 18.01
CA ALA A 56 -14.73 5.56 17.04
C ALA A 56 -14.14 5.45 15.62
N GLN A 57 -14.26 4.27 15.02
CA GLN A 57 -13.87 4.11 13.63
C GLN A 57 -14.98 4.61 12.71
N ARG A 58 -14.72 5.70 12.03
CA ARG A 58 -15.53 6.12 10.89
C ARG A 58 -15.16 5.26 9.68
N GLY A 59 -16.13 4.98 8.83
CA GLY A 59 -15.87 4.27 7.57
C GLY A 59 -14.78 4.93 6.74
N GLY A 60 -14.09 4.14 5.93
CA GLY A 60 -13.03 4.58 5.05
C GLY A 60 -13.52 5.39 3.86
N LEU A 61 -12.61 6.16 3.29
CA LEU A 61 -12.86 6.99 2.13
C LEU A 61 -11.70 6.89 1.16
N VAL A 62 -11.96 6.76 -0.14
CA VAL A 62 -10.96 6.98 -1.18
C VAL A 62 -11.44 8.10 -2.09
N LEU A 63 -10.62 9.13 -2.24
CA LEU A 63 -10.84 10.23 -3.16
C LEU A 63 -9.91 10.08 -4.35
N PHE A 64 -10.48 10.23 -5.55
CA PHE A 64 -9.73 10.25 -6.79
C PHE A 64 -9.54 11.69 -7.22
N TRP A 65 -8.31 12.15 -7.18
CA TRP A 65 -7.93 13.51 -7.56
C TRP A 65 -7.34 13.53 -8.96
N SER A 66 -7.59 14.62 -9.67
CA SER A 66 -7.00 14.88 -10.97
C SER A 66 -6.11 16.12 -10.90
N LEU A 67 -4.93 16.07 -11.54
CA LEU A 67 -4.09 17.26 -11.72
C LEU A 67 -4.78 18.35 -12.54
N ARG A 68 -5.80 17.99 -13.34
CA ARG A 68 -6.57 18.94 -14.13
C ARG A 68 -7.61 19.69 -13.31
N ASN A 69 -8.03 19.12 -12.20
CA ASN A 69 -9.01 19.72 -11.30
C ASN A 69 -8.60 19.44 -9.84
N PRO A 70 -7.83 20.35 -9.22
CA PRO A 70 -7.40 20.18 -7.82
C PRO A 70 -8.46 20.63 -6.80
N GLU A 71 -9.56 21.27 -7.23
CA GLU A 71 -10.56 21.86 -6.32
C GLU A 71 -11.49 20.82 -5.70
N TYR A 72 -11.88 19.79 -6.47
CA TYR A 72 -12.67 18.68 -5.92
C TYR A 72 -12.34 17.35 -6.55
N PRO A 73 -12.58 16.25 -5.78
CA PRO A 73 -12.28 14.91 -6.27
C PRO A 73 -13.20 14.53 -7.43
N GLU A 74 -12.64 13.95 -8.45
CA GLU A 74 -13.37 13.40 -9.61
C GLU A 74 -14.35 12.29 -9.20
N ARG A 75 -13.94 11.48 -8.21
CA ARG A 75 -14.76 10.38 -7.69
C ARG A 75 -14.51 10.18 -6.20
N THR A 76 -15.54 9.67 -5.54
CA THR A 76 -15.53 9.34 -4.12
C THR A 76 -15.97 7.90 -3.92
N LEU A 77 -15.15 7.11 -3.23
CA LEU A 77 -15.46 5.74 -2.86
C LEU A 77 -15.56 5.65 -1.34
N ARG A 78 -16.69 5.15 -0.85
CA ARG A 78 -16.98 5.01 0.59
C ARG A 78 -16.89 3.55 1.00
N MET A 79 -16.31 3.29 2.15
CA MET A 79 -16.09 1.94 2.70
C MET A 79 -16.54 1.86 4.15
N GLY A 80 -16.89 0.66 4.60
CA GLY A 80 -17.31 0.43 5.99
C GLY A 80 -16.18 0.51 6.99
N SER A 81 -14.93 0.30 6.58
CA SER A 81 -13.74 0.31 7.42
C SER A 81 -12.70 1.28 6.89
N GLY A 82 -11.81 1.78 7.76
CA GLY A 82 -10.74 2.71 7.40
C GLY A 82 -9.81 2.14 6.33
N VAL A 83 -9.42 2.96 5.37
CA VAL A 83 -8.44 2.58 4.34
C VAL A 83 -7.05 2.61 4.95
N THR A 84 -6.27 1.58 4.73
CA THR A 84 -4.89 1.44 5.23
C THR A 84 -3.87 1.34 4.10
N ALA A 85 -4.27 0.81 2.95
CA ALA A 85 -3.38 0.61 1.81
C ALA A 85 -4.11 0.77 0.48
N LEU A 86 -3.41 1.29 -0.52
CA LEU A 86 -3.88 1.46 -1.90
C LEU A 86 -2.79 1.10 -2.90
N HIS A 87 -3.16 0.44 -3.99
CA HIS A 87 -2.27 0.25 -5.12
C HIS A 87 -3.03 0.05 -6.43
N PHE A 88 -2.70 0.84 -7.46
CA PHE A 88 -3.20 0.62 -8.82
C PHE A 88 -2.46 -0.54 -9.50
N SER A 89 -3.21 -1.33 -10.27
CA SER A 89 -2.60 -2.31 -11.17
C SER A 89 -1.87 -1.62 -12.31
N ARG A 90 -0.70 -2.17 -12.68
CA ARG A 90 0.08 -1.68 -13.83
C ARG A 90 -0.45 -2.21 -15.14
N LYS A 91 -0.85 -3.49 -15.19
CA LYS A 91 -1.39 -4.12 -16.40
C LYS A 91 -2.85 -3.76 -16.64
N MET A 92 -3.62 -3.58 -15.56
CA MET A 92 -5.02 -3.19 -15.60
C MET A 92 -5.23 -1.88 -14.84
N PRO A 93 -4.90 -0.71 -15.43
CA PRO A 93 -4.84 0.59 -14.74
C PRO A 93 -6.21 1.07 -14.20
N ASN A 94 -7.28 0.43 -14.59
CA ASN A 94 -8.62 0.65 -14.05
C ASN A 94 -8.90 -0.12 -12.76
N LEU A 95 -8.01 -1.02 -12.33
CA LEU A 95 -8.17 -1.76 -11.08
C LEU A 95 -7.37 -1.10 -9.96
N LEU A 96 -8.06 -0.80 -8.87
CA LEU A 96 -7.49 -0.33 -7.62
C LEU A 96 -7.68 -1.39 -6.55
N ALA A 97 -6.59 -1.84 -5.96
CA ALA A 97 -6.60 -2.66 -4.76
C ALA A 97 -6.62 -1.78 -3.51
N VAL A 98 -7.41 -2.17 -2.54
CA VAL A 98 -7.60 -1.47 -1.28
C VAL A 98 -7.43 -2.45 -0.13
N GLY A 99 -6.56 -2.12 0.82
CA GLY A 99 -6.46 -2.77 2.12
C GLY A 99 -7.21 -1.98 3.17
N LEU A 100 -7.90 -2.67 4.06
CA LEU A 100 -8.76 -2.09 5.07
C LEU A 100 -8.29 -2.44 6.49
N TYR A 101 -8.69 -1.61 7.43
CA TYR A 101 -8.37 -1.79 8.85
C TYR A 101 -9.02 -3.02 9.48
N ASP A 102 -10.14 -3.50 8.93
CA ASP A 102 -10.82 -4.74 9.37
C ASP A 102 -10.20 -6.03 8.80
N GLY A 103 -9.05 -5.93 8.15
CA GLY A 103 -8.35 -7.06 7.53
C GLY A 103 -8.88 -7.43 6.14
N SER A 104 -9.87 -6.73 5.61
CA SER A 104 -10.39 -6.99 4.27
C SER A 104 -9.46 -6.43 3.19
N VAL A 105 -9.39 -7.15 2.08
CA VAL A 105 -8.80 -6.72 0.82
C VAL A 105 -9.89 -6.66 -0.23
N ALA A 106 -10.00 -5.55 -0.94
CA ALA A 106 -11.02 -5.34 -1.95
C ALA A 106 -10.41 -4.78 -3.25
N ILE A 107 -10.99 -5.14 -4.38
CA ILE A 107 -10.58 -4.70 -5.70
C ILE A 107 -11.74 -3.94 -6.35
N TYR A 108 -11.48 -2.71 -6.74
CA TYR A 108 -12.46 -1.84 -7.38
C TYR A 108 -12.08 -1.57 -8.84
N ASN A 109 -13.11 -1.52 -9.70
CA ASN A 109 -12.95 -1.08 -11.07
C ASN A 109 -13.30 0.41 -11.17
N THR A 110 -12.30 1.24 -11.36
CA THR A 110 -12.46 2.71 -11.41
C THR A 110 -13.16 3.23 -12.66
N ARG A 111 -13.42 2.39 -13.66
CA ARG A 111 -14.19 2.76 -14.87
C ARG A 111 -15.71 2.58 -14.73
N LYS A 112 -16.16 1.81 -13.73
CA LYS A 112 -17.60 1.63 -13.51
C LYS A 112 -18.26 2.98 -13.21
N GLU A 113 -19.36 3.27 -13.89
CA GLU A 113 -20.19 4.46 -13.63
C GLU A 113 -21.29 4.13 -12.61
N ARG A 114 -21.91 2.96 -12.77
CA ARG A 114 -22.92 2.45 -11.82
C ARG A 114 -22.25 1.52 -10.82
N ASP A 115 -22.75 1.51 -9.60
CA ASP A 115 -22.26 0.65 -8.51
C ASP A 115 -20.77 0.82 -8.21
N PHE A 116 -20.25 2.05 -8.35
CA PHE A 116 -18.85 2.37 -8.13
C PHE A 116 -18.38 2.01 -6.71
N ASN A 117 -19.27 2.14 -5.72
CA ASN A 117 -18.98 1.80 -4.32
C ASN A 117 -18.99 0.28 -4.02
N THR A 118 -19.40 -0.54 -5.00
CA THR A 118 -19.41 -1.99 -4.83
C THR A 118 -18.09 -2.58 -5.35
N PRO A 119 -17.33 -3.32 -4.53
CA PRO A 119 -16.11 -3.95 -4.98
C PRO A 119 -16.41 -4.95 -6.11
N MET A 120 -15.48 -5.07 -7.04
CA MET A 120 -15.53 -6.12 -8.07
C MET A 120 -15.27 -7.48 -7.44
N LEU A 121 -14.32 -7.54 -6.53
CA LEU A 121 -13.93 -8.70 -5.73
C LEU A 121 -13.54 -8.22 -4.34
N ASP A 122 -13.86 -9.00 -3.31
CA ASP A 122 -13.42 -8.75 -1.95
C ASP A 122 -13.11 -10.06 -1.20
N SER A 123 -12.37 -9.92 -0.13
CA SER A 123 -11.97 -11.02 0.74
C SER A 123 -12.92 -11.23 1.93
N GLY A 124 -14.02 -10.48 2.01
CA GLY A 124 -14.86 -10.42 3.20
C GLY A 124 -15.41 -11.78 3.67
N GLN A 125 -15.73 -12.67 2.71
CA GLN A 125 -16.21 -14.05 2.98
C GLN A 125 -15.14 -15.11 2.74
N SER A 126 -13.92 -14.71 2.42
CA SER A 126 -12.81 -15.64 2.16
C SER A 126 -12.20 -16.15 3.47
N ALA A 127 -11.87 -17.43 3.53
CA ALA A 127 -11.06 -18.00 4.62
C ALA A 127 -9.64 -17.38 4.69
N GLY A 128 -9.20 -16.75 3.62
CA GLY A 128 -7.93 -16.00 3.55
C GLY A 128 -8.01 -14.58 4.11
N LYS A 129 -9.20 -14.07 4.47
CA LYS A 129 -9.31 -12.74 5.05
C LYS A 129 -8.32 -12.60 6.21
N HIS A 130 -7.60 -11.46 6.25
CA HIS A 130 -6.75 -11.13 7.39
C HIS A 130 -7.59 -10.88 8.65
N MET A 131 -7.03 -11.19 9.80
CA MET A 131 -7.70 -10.99 11.10
C MET A 131 -7.44 -9.59 11.66
N ASP A 132 -6.37 -8.96 11.19
CA ASP A 132 -5.88 -7.65 11.63
C ASP A 132 -5.70 -6.71 10.43
N PRO A 133 -5.44 -5.41 10.67
CA PRO A 133 -5.29 -4.42 9.60
C PRO A 133 -4.30 -4.82 8.51
N VAL A 134 -4.67 -4.55 7.27
CA VAL A 134 -3.81 -4.75 6.09
C VAL A 134 -3.00 -3.48 5.86
N TRP A 135 -1.71 -3.51 6.15
CA TRP A 135 -0.86 -2.31 6.07
C TRP A 135 -0.32 -2.01 4.69
N GLN A 136 -0.19 -3.03 3.84
CA GLN A 136 0.21 -2.82 2.46
C GLN A 136 -0.46 -3.83 1.54
N VAL A 137 -0.83 -3.35 0.35
CA VAL A 137 -1.24 -4.15 -0.79
C VAL A 137 -0.42 -3.75 -2.02
N ARG A 138 -0.06 -4.73 -2.85
CA ARG A 138 0.72 -4.46 -4.07
C ARG A 138 0.38 -5.46 -5.18
N TRP A 139 0.18 -4.93 -6.38
CA TRP A 139 0.12 -5.74 -7.58
C TRP A 139 1.53 -6.16 -7.98
N VAL A 140 1.74 -7.45 -8.19
CA VAL A 140 3.03 -8.05 -8.53
C VAL A 140 2.90 -8.77 -9.87
N ASP A 141 3.77 -8.44 -10.80
CA ASP A 141 3.82 -9.10 -12.10
C ASP A 141 4.50 -10.47 -11.97
N LYS A 142 3.75 -11.52 -12.25
CA LYS A 142 4.22 -12.92 -12.22
C LYS A 142 4.61 -13.44 -13.61
N GLY A 143 4.82 -12.53 -14.56
CA GLY A 143 5.18 -12.84 -15.93
C GLY A 143 3.99 -12.99 -16.90
N PRO A 144 4.27 -13.27 -18.18
CA PRO A 144 3.25 -13.24 -19.23
C PRO A 144 2.16 -14.30 -19.07
N GLU A 145 2.50 -15.48 -18.54
CA GLU A 145 1.55 -16.60 -18.39
C GLU A 145 0.63 -16.43 -17.17
N ARG A 146 1.16 -15.90 -16.07
CA ARG A 146 0.44 -15.77 -14.80
C ARG A 146 -0.25 -14.42 -14.65
N GLY A 147 0.26 -13.38 -15.32
CA GLY A 147 -0.25 -12.01 -15.23
C GLY A 147 0.14 -11.32 -13.93
N GLU A 148 -0.68 -10.41 -13.46
CA GLU A 148 -0.52 -9.78 -12.14
C GLU A 148 -1.33 -10.55 -11.07
N SER A 149 -0.73 -10.72 -9.91
CA SER A 149 -1.41 -11.12 -8.67
C SER A 149 -1.32 -10.00 -7.65
N LEU A 150 -2.26 -9.97 -6.73
CA LEU A 150 -2.24 -9.02 -5.63
C LEU A 150 -1.59 -9.67 -4.41
N VAL A 151 -0.70 -8.97 -3.73
CA VAL A 151 -0.11 -9.43 -2.47
C VAL A 151 -0.51 -8.46 -1.37
N SER A 152 -0.80 -8.97 -0.19
CA SER A 152 -1.12 -8.21 1.01
C SER A 152 -0.30 -8.68 2.20
N ILE A 153 -0.05 -7.76 3.14
CA ILE A 153 0.60 -8.02 4.43
C ILE A 153 -0.21 -7.39 5.55
N SER A 154 -0.25 -8.04 6.69
CA SER A 154 -1.05 -7.60 7.83
C SER A 154 -0.33 -7.81 9.16
N THR A 155 -0.83 -7.12 10.18
CA THR A 155 -0.43 -7.28 11.58
C THR A 155 -0.64 -8.70 12.11
N ASP A 156 -1.55 -9.48 11.50
CA ASP A 156 -1.72 -10.90 11.80
C ASP A 156 -0.52 -11.78 11.40
N GLY A 157 0.55 -11.17 10.89
CA GLY A 157 1.78 -11.83 10.49
C GLY A 157 1.69 -12.62 9.20
N ARG A 158 0.58 -12.58 8.48
CA ARG A 158 0.43 -13.30 7.21
C ARG A 158 0.76 -12.42 6.01
N VAL A 159 1.49 -12.99 5.07
CA VAL A 159 1.66 -12.47 3.71
C VAL A 159 0.87 -13.37 2.77
N ILE A 160 -0.09 -12.80 2.04
CA ILE A 160 -1.04 -13.55 1.23
C ILE A 160 -1.02 -13.07 -0.21
N GLU A 161 -0.95 -14.01 -1.13
CA GLU A 161 -1.15 -13.76 -2.57
C GLU A 161 -2.61 -14.04 -2.95
N TRP A 162 -3.20 -13.12 -3.68
CA TRP A 162 -4.59 -13.18 -4.15
C TRP A 162 -4.63 -13.31 -5.67
N SER A 163 -5.41 -14.26 -6.15
CA SER A 163 -5.65 -14.49 -7.58
C SER A 163 -7.11 -14.19 -7.93
N MET A 164 -7.31 -13.46 -9.05
CA MET A 164 -8.62 -13.10 -9.57
C MET A 164 -9.22 -14.11 -10.55
N LYS A 165 -8.56 -15.25 -10.81
CA LYS A 165 -8.97 -16.19 -11.88
C LYS A 165 -10.32 -16.85 -11.66
N LYS A 166 -10.70 -17.11 -10.40
CA LYS A 166 -11.98 -17.76 -10.02
C LYS A 166 -12.56 -17.08 -8.79
N GLY A 167 -12.87 -15.77 -8.91
CA GLY A 167 -13.14 -14.95 -7.74
C GLY A 167 -11.84 -14.49 -7.07
N LEU A 168 -11.88 -14.07 -5.82
CA LEU A 168 -10.68 -13.72 -5.06
C LEU A 168 -10.22 -14.93 -4.24
N THR A 169 -9.36 -15.76 -4.84
CA THR A 169 -8.75 -16.92 -4.17
C THR A 169 -7.42 -16.52 -3.54
N PHE A 170 -7.06 -17.16 -2.44
CA PHE A 170 -5.86 -16.83 -1.68
C PHE A 170 -4.86 -17.98 -1.65
N SER A 171 -3.58 -17.64 -1.55
CA SER A 171 -2.47 -18.55 -1.28
C SER A 171 -1.55 -17.91 -0.24
N PRO A 172 -1.30 -18.54 0.92
CA PRO A 172 -0.38 -18.00 1.90
C PRO A 172 1.06 -18.08 1.36
N LEU A 173 1.75 -16.92 1.33
CA LEU A 173 3.17 -16.86 0.96
C LEU A 173 4.08 -17.09 2.17
N MET A 174 3.72 -16.55 3.33
CA MET A 174 4.51 -16.64 4.55
C MET A 174 3.64 -16.38 5.78
N VAL A 175 4.00 -17.01 6.90
CA VAL A 175 3.61 -16.59 8.25
C VAL A 175 4.86 -16.07 8.93
N LEU A 176 4.91 -14.76 9.17
CA LEU A 176 6.04 -14.10 9.78
C LEU A 176 6.20 -14.52 11.24
N LYS A 177 7.41 -14.85 11.62
CA LYS A 177 7.76 -15.33 12.98
C LYS A 177 8.88 -14.47 13.54
N ARG A 178 8.83 -14.18 14.82
CA ARG A 178 9.92 -13.49 15.53
C ARG A 178 11.18 -14.35 15.53
N VAL A 179 12.32 -13.71 15.30
CA VAL A 179 13.63 -14.35 15.33
C VAL A 179 14.28 -14.04 16.67
N GLY A 180 14.68 -15.09 17.40
CA GLY A 180 15.27 -14.98 18.74
C GLY A 180 14.26 -15.14 19.87
N THR A 181 14.76 -15.52 21.04
CA THR A 181 14.01 -15.61 22.30
C THR A 181 14.06 -14.24 22.98
N GLN A 182 12.99 -13.46 22.89
CA GLN A 182 12.79 -12.32 23.78
C GLN A 182 12.02 -12.80 25.01
N GLU A 183 12.60 -12.62 26.22
CA GLU A 183 11.92 -12.92 27.46
C GLU A 183 10.63 -12.11 27.58
N GLY A 184 9.52 -12.76 27.93
CA GLY A 184 8.22 -12.12 28.14
C GLY A 184 7.33 -11.98 26.90
N VAL A 185 7.74 -12.44 25.72
CA VAL A 185 6.91 -12.39 24.51
C VAL A 185 6.09 -13.68 24.37
N ILE A 186 4.76 -13.55 24.42
CA ILE A 186 3.81 -14.67 24.36
C ILE A 186 3.62 -15.17 22.92
N SER A 187 3.65 -14.28 21.91
CA SER A 187 3.41 -14.62 20.53
C SER A 187 4.72 -14.86 19.76
N ARG A 188 4.78 -15.99 19.04
CA ARG A 188 5.85 -16.26 18.09
C ARG A 188 5.67 -15.59 16.73
N GLN A 189 4.48 -15.05 16.46
CA GLN A 189 4.20 -14.32 15.22
C GLN A 189 4.73 -12.89 15.31
N ALA A 190 5.27 -12.38 14.18
CA ALA A 190 5.67 -11.00 14.02
C ALA A 190 4.62 -10.27 13.16
N SER A 191 4.25 -9.07 13.56
CA SER A 191 3.36 -8.23 12.75
C SER A 191 4.07 -7.76 11.50
N GLY A 192 3.49 -8.00 10.33
CA GLY A 192 3.99 -7.53 9.05
C GLY A 192 3.46 -6.12 8.75
N LEU A 193 4.34 -5.19 8.42
CA LEU A 193 3.98 -3.80 8.17
C LEU A 193 4.23 -3.35 6.74
N SER A 194 5.28 -3.87 6.12
CA SER A 194 5.67 -3.47 4.76
C SER A 194 6.30 -4.63 4.00
N PHE A 195 6.25 -4.57 2.68
CA PHE A 195 6.98 -5.50 1.82
C PHE A 195 7.30 -4.87 0.48
N ASP A 196 8.32 -5.39 -0.20
CA ASP A 196 8.62 -5.04 -1.57
C ASP A 196 9.23 -6.21 -2.34
N PHE A 197 8.98 -6.19 -3.65
CA PHE A 197 9.57 -7.12 -4.62
C PHE A 197 10.66 -6.39 -5.41
N PRO A 198 11.85 -6.98 -5.59
CA PRO A 198 12.85 -6.44 -6.49
C PRO A 198 12.31 -6.30 -7.92
N LEU A 199 12.77 -5.28 -8.62
CA LEU A 199 12.35 -5.05 -10.00
C LEU A 199 12.78 -6.23 -10.89
N GLY A 200 11.81 -6.82 -11.60
CA GLY A 200 12.05 -7.96 -12.48
C GLY A 200 12.14 -9.33 -11.80
N ASP A 201 12.12 -9.39 -10.48
CA ASP A 201 12.06 -10.64 -9.73
C ASP A 201 10.78 -10.72 -8.89
N SER A 202 9.91 -11.66 -9.23
CA SER A 202 8.68 -11.96 -8.49
C SER A 202 8.75 -13.25 -7.70
N THR A 203 9.95 -13.86 -7.58
CA THR A 203 10.16 -15.13 -6.88
C THR A 203 10.51 -14.94 -5.41
N MET A 204 11.05 -13.76 -5.06
CA MET A 204 11.39 -13.39 -3.69
C MET A 204 10.95 -11.98 -3.36
N TYR A 205 10.82 -11.68 -2.08
CA TYR A 205 10.46 -10.36 -1.57
C TYR A 205 11.10 -10.08 -0.21
N LEU A 206 11.14 -8.81 0.16
CA LEU A 206 11.53 -8.35 1.49
C LEU A 206 10.28 -8.03 2.28
N ALA A 207 10.20 -8.45 3.53
CA ALA A 207 9.10 -8.13 4.46
C ALA A 207 9.66 -7.44 5.69
N GLY A 208 9.13 -6.26 5.99
CA GLY A 208 9.45 -5.48 7.20
C GLY A 208 8.43 -5.73 8.30
N THR A 209 8.94 -5.89 9.52
CA THR A 209 8.14 -6.28 10.69
C THR A 209 8.20 -5.25 11.82
N GLU A 210 7.28 -5.39 12.79
CA GLU A 210 7.16 -4.49 13.96
C GLU A 210 8.36 -4.54 14.90
N ASP A 211 9.08 -5.67 14.92
CA ASP A 211 10.25 -5.88 15.77
C ASP A 211 11.56 -5.32 15.18
N GLY A 212 11.47 -4.60 14.07
CA GLY A 212 12.63 -3.96 13.43
C GLY A 212 13.43 -4.89 12.51
N ALA A 213 12.93 -6.09 12.24
CA ALA A 213 13.55 -7.01 11.31
C ALA A 213 13.04 -6.81 9.88
N ILE A 214 13.92 -7.05 8.91
CA ILE A 214 13.57 -7.20 7.51
C ILE A 214 13.91 -8.62 7.11
N HIS A 215 12.93 -9.36 6.60
CA HIS A 215 13.09 -10.75 6.19
C HIS A 215 13.08 -10.87 4.68
N ARG A 216 14.06 -11.54 4.12
CA ARG A 216 14.05 -11.98 2.73
C ARG A 216 13.31 -13.31 2.65
N CYS A 217 12.20 -13.31 1.89
CA CYS A 217 11.26 -14.42 1.79
C CYS A 217 11.20 -14.95 0.36
N SER A 218 10.94 -16.24 0.20
CA SER A 218 10.65 -16.86 -1.09
C SER A 218 9.14 -17.00 -1.29
N CYS A 219 8.67 -16.81 -2.53
CA CYS A 219 7.28 -17.11 -2.88
C CYS A 219 6.96 -18.61 -2.99
N SER A 220 8.00 -19.45 -3.15
CA SER A 220 7.86 -20.89 -3.32
C SER A 220 8.12 -21.70 -2.05
N TYR A 221 8.68 -21.07 -1.02
CA TYR A 221 9.08 -21.71 0.22
C TYR A 221 8.73 -20.82 1.40
N ASN A 222 7.84 -21.29 2.26
CA ASN A 222 7.22 -20.52 3.34
C ASN A 222 7.52 -21.01 4.76
N GLU A 223 8.42 -21.97 4.92
CA GLU A 223 8.73 -22.52 6.25
C GLU A 223 9.77 -21.67 7.00
N GLN A 224 10.75 -21.13 6.25
CA GLN A 224 11.85 -20.33 6.80
C GLN A 224 12.14 -19.12 5.94
N TYR A 225 12.73 -18.08 6.54
CA TYR A 225 13.30 -16.97 5.81
C TYR A 225 14.58 -17.40 5.07
N LEU A 226 14.81 -16.79 3.92
CA LEU A 226 16.09 -16.95 3.22
C LEU A 226 17.20 -16.20 3.96
N GLU A 227 16.87 -15.01 4.49
CA GLU A 227 17.80 -14.16 5.22
C GLU A 227 17.04 -13.20 6.14
N THR A 228 17.68 -12.75 7.21
CA THR A 228 17.12 -11.79 8.16
C THR A 228 18.11 -10.68 8.45
N TYR A 229 17.64 -9.44 8.30
CA TYR A 229 18.38 -8.22 8.60
C TYR A 229 17.76 -7.55 9.84
N ALA A 230 18.41 -7.67 11.00
CA ALA A 230 17.96 -7.10 12.26
C ALA A 230 18.86 -5.94 12.66
N ARG A 231 18.53 -4.72 12.22
CA ARG A 231 19.30 -3.51 12.47
C ARG A 231 18.49 -2.34 13.02
N HIS A 232 17.18 -2.31 12.75
CA HIS A 232 16.30 -1.27 13.28
C HIS A 232 15.90 -1.61 14.72
N THR A 233 15.78 -0.57 15.54
CA THR A 233 15.31 -0.68 16.93
C THR A 233 13.81 -0.49 17.08
N GLY A 234 13.12 -0.18 16.00
CA GLY A 234 11.68 0.04 15.94
C GLY A 234 11.06 -0.52 14.66
N PRO A 235 9.72 -0.43 14.54
CA PRO A 235 8.97 -1.01 13.43
C PRO A 235 9.43 -0.54 12.05
N VAL A 236 9.48 -1.46 11.08
CA VAL A 236 9.82 -1.18 9.69
C VAL A 236 8.55 -0.86 8.91
N TYR A 237 8.17 0.41 8.89
CA TYR A 237 6.93 0.87 8.26
C TYR A 237 6.96 0.86 6.74
N ARG A 238 8.14 0.92 6.13
CA ARG A 238 8.29 0.91 4.68
C ARG A 238 9.58 0.23 4.25
N THR A 239 9.45 -0.59 3.21
CA THR A 239 10.55 -1.27 2.54
C THR A 239 10.42 -0.98 1.05
N GLU A 240 11.50 -0.54 0.40
CA GLU A 240 11.55 -0.31 -1.03
C GLU A 240 12.86 -0.83 -1.61
N CYS A 241 12.74 -1.62 -2.67
CA CYS A 241 13.91 -2.06 -3.45
C CYS A 241 14.31 -0.95 -4.43
N SER A 242 15.61 -0.68 -4.53
CA SER A 242 16.11 0.28 -5.50
C SER A 242 15.79 -0.18 -6.93
N PRO A 243 15.31 0.71 -7.81
CA PRO A 243 15.10 0.39 -9.22
C PRO A 243 16.41 0.26 -10.03
N CYS A 244 17.56 0.56 -9.41
CA CYS A 244 18.87 0.64 -10.06
C CYS A 244 19.77 -0.59 -9.80
N TRP A 245 19.18 -1.77 -9.56
CA TRP A 245 19.92 -3.04 -9.41
C TRP A 245 19.56 -4.00 -10.52
#